data_ec04eec358680f20e3178546f9d6ff8b
#
_entry.id   ec04eec358680f20e3178546f9d6ff8b
#
_cell.length_a   1.000
_cell.length_b   1.000
_cell.length_c   1.000
_cell.angle_alpha   90.00
_cell.angle_beta   90.00
_cell.angle_gamma   90.00
#
_symmetry.space_group_name_H-M   'P 1'
#
loop_
_entity.id
_entity.type
_entity.pdbx_description
1 polymer ?
#
loop_
_entity_poly.entity_id
_entity_poly.type
_entity_poly.pdbx_seq_one_letter_code
_entity_poly.pdbx_strand_id
1 'polypeptide(L)'
;EAPGVFMAAIIVSDNETIAKVCEEVNGFCAPANYNSPQQTVIAGESSAIDEAVAKFAEMGKRAVKLAVSAAFHTKLTEGAAEKFKGEIAGFPFKAPNCDFYSNLYGRKLADFSDMPSYLAAHICSPVKFVDELTAMQSAGIEAYVELGPGKVLTGLVKKFDRGANAMHIENAETLEKALAALKG
;
A
#
# COMPACT_ATOMS: atom_id res chain seq x y z
N GLU A 1 4.60 28.92 5.87
CA GLU A 1 3.75 27.72 5.94
C GLU A 1 4.51 26.60 5.26
N ALA A 2 4.64 25.44 5.92
CA ALA A 2 5.19 24.27 5.25
C ALA A 2 4.30 23.94 4.04
N PRO A 3 4.86 23.59 2.87
CA PRO A 3 4.05 23.22 1.72
C PRO A 3 3.14 22.08 2.12
N GLY A 4 1.85 22.19 1.81
CA GLY A 4 0.89 21.12 2.02
C GLY A 4 1.38 19.87 1.30
N VAL A 5 1.08 18.70 1.84
CA VAL A 5 1.41 17.40 1.24
C VAL A 5 0.13 16.63 0.97
N PHE A 6 0.06 15.96 -0.17
CA PHE A 6 -1.12 15.23 -0.60
C PHE A 6 -0.78 13.89 -1.24
N MET A 7 -1.82 13.12 -1.48
CA MET A 7 -1.76 11.87 -2.24
C MET A 7 -2.82 11.87 -3.35
N ALA A 8 -2.53 11.20 -4.45
CA ALA A 8 -3.49 10.99 -5.54
C ALA A 8 -3.44 9.54 -6.06
N ALA A 9 -4.60 8.95 -6.29
CA ALA A 9 -4.71 7.64 -6.92
C ALA A 9 -4.74 7.80 -8.44
N ILE A 10 -3.81 7.16 -9.13
CA ILE A 10 -3.70 7.12 -10.59
C ILE A 10 -4.32 5.80 -11.06
N ILE A 11 -5.29 5.89 -11.96
CA ILE A 11 -6.07 4.76 -12.42
C ILE A 11 -5.71 4.42 -13.87
N VAL A 12 -5.42 3.14 -14.11
CA VAL A 12 -5.13 2.57 -15.45
C VAL A 12 -3.95 3.27 -16.12
N SER A 13 -2.82 3.35 -15.42
CA SER A 13 -1.51 3.71 -15.99
C SER A 13 -0.46 2.71 -15.53
N ASP A 14 0.53 2.46 -16.36
CA ASP A 14 1.67 1.62 -16.00
C ASP A 14 2.61 2.34 -15.04
N ASN A 15 3.35 1.58 -14.24
CA ASN A 15 4.21 2.13 -13.21
C ASN A 15 5.41 2.92 -13.76
N GLU A 16 5.89 2.60 -14.96
CA GLU A 16 6.98 3.34 -15.62
C GLU A 16 6.52 4.75 -15.98
N THR A 17 5.35 4.88 -16.62
CA THR A 17 4.72 6.18 -16.90
C THR A 17 4.48 6.97 -15.62
N ILE A 18 4.02 6.31 -14.54
CA ILE A 18 3.78 7.00 -13.26
C ILE A 18 5.10 7.51 -12.67
N ALA A 19 6.14 6.70 -12.63
CA ALA A 19 7.45 7.11 -12.13
C ALA A 19 8.01 8.30 -12.91
N LYS A 20 7.95 8.24 -14.25
CA LYS A 20 8.39 9.31 -15.14
C LYS A 20 7.65 10.62 -14.88
N VAL A 21 6.33 10.60 -14.77
CA VAL A 21 5.56 11.80 -14.44
C VAL A 21 5.97 12.37 -13.08
N CYS A 22 6.20 11.51 -12.08
CA CYS A 22 6.67 11.95 -10.76
C CYS A 22 8.06 12.61 -10.81
N GLU A 23 8.94 12.17 -11.71
CA GLU A 23 10.28 12.75 -11.91
C GLU A 23 10.24 14.08 -12.68
N GLU A 24 9.25 14.28 -13.54
CA GLU A 24 9.12 15.46 -14.41
C GLU A 24 8.42 16.67 -13.76
N VAL A 25 7.76 16.48 -12.62
CA VAL A 25 7.07 17.59 -11.94
C VAL A 25 8.01 18.41 -11.07
N ASN A 26 7.66 19.68 -10.84
CA ASN A 26 8.41 20.56 -9.96
C ASN A 26 8.09 20.25 -8.49
N GLY A 27 9.13 19.95 -7.69
CA GLY A 27 9.01 19.56 -6.29
C GLY A 27 9.01 18.04 -6.13
N PHE A 28 8.73 17.60 -4.90
CA PHE A 28 8.79 16.17 -4.59
C PHE A 28 7.46 15.47 -4.89
N CYS A 29 7.52 14.45 -5.73
CA CYS A 29 6.45 13.50 -6.00
C CYS A 29 7.04 12.10 -6.18
N ALA A 30 6.40 11.08 -5.64
CA ALA A 30 6.84 9.68 -5.78
C ALA A 30 5.67 8.70 -5.71
N PRO A 31 5.78 7.52 -6.33
CA PRO A 31 4.88 6.41 -6.08
C PRO A 31 4.94 6.00 -4.60
N ALA A 32 3.77 5.85 -3.98
CA ALA A 32 3.61 5.53 -2.55
C ALA A 32 2.93 4.18 -2.31
N ASN A 33 1.94 3.79 -3.13
CA ASN A 33 1.27 2.50 -3.00
C ASN A 33 1.01 1.87 -4.36
N TYR A 34 1.55 0.69 -4.59
CA TYR A 34 1.22 -0.17 -5.73
C TYR A 34 0.07 -1.09 -5.33
N ASN A 35 -1.17 -0.56 -5.40
CA ASN A 35 -2.36 -1.20 -4.83
C ASN A 35 -2.93 -2.33 -5.68
N SER A 36 -2.91 -2.19 -6.99
CA SER A 36 -3.35 -3.20 -7.96
C SER A 36 -2.73 -2.92 -9.33
N PRO A 37 -2.78 -3.84 -10.29
CA PRO A 37 -2.30 -3.60 -11.66
C PRO A 37 -2.94 -2.39 -12.35
N GLN A 38 -4.05 -1.89 -11.79
CA GLN A 38 -4.82 -0.77 -12.35
C GLN A 38 -4.80 0.49 -11.45
N GLN A 39 -4.11 0.45 -10.31
CA GLN A 39 -4.12 1.57 -9.38
C GLN A 39 -2.79 1.69 -8.63
N THR A 40 -2.11 2.81 -8.85
CA THR A 40 -0.96 3.24 -8.05
C THR A 40 -1.28 4.59 -7.43
N VAL A 41 -0.93 4.76 -6.16
CA VAL A 41 -1.05 6.05 -5.46
C VAL A 41 0.30 6.75 -5.50
N ILE A 42 0.29 8.02 -5.85
CA ILE A 42 1.43 8.93 -5.75
C ILE A 42 1.27 9.83 -4.54
N ALA A 43 2.37 10.25 -3.94
CA ALA A 43 2.40 11.15 -2.79
C ALA A 43 3.54 12.16 -2.91
N GLY A 44 3.33 13.36 -2.39
CA GLY A 44 4.34 14.42 -2.51
C GLY A 44 3.84 15.78 -2.02
N GLU A 45 4.58 16.81 -2.40
CA GLU A 45 4.22 18.19 -2.16
C GLU A 45 2.97 18.58 -2.95
N SER A 46 2.14 19.43 -2.37
CA SER A 46 0.83 19.81 -2.94
C SER A 46 0.93 20.26 -4.39
N SER A 47 1.87 21.17 -4.69
CA SER A 47 2.09 21.69 -6.05
C SER A 47 2.53 20.61 -7.03
N ALA A 48 3.41 19.70 -6.60
CA ALA A 48 3.90 18.60 -7.42
C ALA A 48 2.78 17.57 -7.71
N ILE A 49 1.93 17.28 -6.73
CA ILE A 49 0.75 16.43 -6.92
C ILE A 49 -0.25 17.09 -7.86
N ASP A 50 -0.47 18.41 -7.76
CA ASP A 50 -1.36 19.14 -8.66
C ASP A 50 -0.86 19.11 -10.11
N GLU A 51 0.44 19.33 -10.31
CA GLU A 51 1.08 19.23 -11.63
C GLU A 51 0.99 17.81 -12.20
N ALA A 52 1.27 16.78 -11.37
CA ALA A 52 1.16 15.38 -11.78
C ALA A 52 -0.27 15.02 -12.20
N VAL A 53 -1.28 15.42 -11.41
CA VAL A 53 -2.69 15.20 -11.74
C VAL A 53 -3.07 15.85 -13.05
N ALA A 54 -2.60 17.08 -13.32
CA ALA A 54 -2.84 17.76 -14.60
C ALA A 54 -2.20 17.02 -15.78
N LYS A 55 -0.91 16.58 -15.64
CA LYS A 55 -0.21 15.77 -16.67
C LYS A 55 -0.95 14.47 -16.96
N PHE A 56 -1.43 13.75 -15.94
CA PHE A 56 -2.22 12.54 -16.14
C PHE A 56 -3.54 12.82 -16.86
N ALA A 57 -4.21 13.94 -16.55
CA ALA A 57 -5.44 14.34 -17.24
C ALA A 57 -5.20 14.65 -18.73
N GLU A 58 -4.10 15.34 -19.09
CA GLU A 58 -3.67 15.57 -20.47
C GLU A 58 -3.39 14.27 -21.22
N MET A 59 -2.87 13.25 -20.52
CA MET A 59 -2.67 11.91 -21.08
C MET A 59 -3.95 11.06 -21.14
N GLY A 60 -5.12 11.63 -20.80
CA GLY A 60 -6.40 10.92 -20.74
C GLY A 60 -6.49 9.88 -19.62
N LYS A 61 -5.63 9.97 -18.60
CA LYS A 61 -5.62 9.08 -17.44
C LYS A 61 -6.43 9.70 -16.30
N ARG A 62 -7.10 8.86 -15.52
CA ARG A 62 -7.85 9.32 -14.35
C ARG A 62 -6.93 9.41 -13.13
N ALA A 63 -6.84 10.59 -12.56
CA ALA A 63 -6.18 10.85 -11.29
C ALA A 63 -7.20 11.40 -10.28
N VAL A 64 -7.18 10.88 -9.04
CA VAL A 64 -8.14 11.25 -7.98
C VAL A 64 -7.35 11.61 -6.73
N LYS A 65 -7.42 12.87 -6.30
CA LYS A 65 -6.84 13.29 -5.02
C LYS A 65 -7.52 12.58 -3.86
N LEU A 66 -6.73 12.13 -2.91
CA LEU A 66 -7.22 11.47 -1.70
C LEU A 66 -7.44 12.50 -0.60
N ALA A 67 -8.44 12.26 0.26
CA ALA A 67 -8.76 13.11 1.41
C ALA A 67 -7.79 12.82 2.59
N VAL A 68 -6.49 12.97 2.35
CA VAL A 68 -5.42 12.79 3.35
C VAL A 68 -4.51 14.01 3.34
N SER A 69 -3.96 14.34 4.51
CA SER A 69 -3.11 15.53 4.74
C SER A 69 -1.64 15.17 4.98
N ALA A 70 -1.19 13.99 4.54
CA ALA A 70 0.19 13.56 4.67
C ALA A 70 0.62 12.77 3.42
N ALA A 71 1.91 12.86 3.07
CA ALA A 71 2.54 12.08 1.99
C ALA A 71 3.08 10.76 2.57
N PHE A 72 2.16 9.89 3.02
CA PHE A 72 2.51 8.59 3.57
C PHE A 72 3.33 7.77 2.59
N HIS A 73 4.15 6.86 3.14
CA HIS A 73 4.97 5.93 2.37
C HIS A 73 5.99 6.62 1.43
N THR A 74 6.48 7.80 1.84
CA THR A 74 7.55 8.54 1.16
C THR A 74 8.58 9.07 2.15
N LYS A 75 9.72 9.53 1.64
CA LYS A 75 10.77 10.18 2.46
C LYS A 75 10.28 11.37 3.28
N LEU A 76 9.16 11.99 2.92
CA LEU A 76 8.58 13.10 3.68
C LEU A 76 8.07 12.69 5.07
N THR A 77 7.97 11.39 5.34
CA THR A 77 7.60 10.82 6.65
C THR A 77 8.79 10.28 7.44
N GLU A 78 10.04 10.44 6.98
CA GLU A 78 11.24 9.92 7.65
C GLU A 78 11.37 10.41 9.10
N GLY A 79 11.10 11.70 9.37
CA GLY A 79 11.15 12.22 10.72
C GLY A 79 10.14 11.58 11.68
N ALA A 80 8.96 11.18 11.18
CA ALA A 80 7.97 10.42 11.95
C ALA A 80 8.42 8.96 12.12
N ALA A 81 9.01 8.37 11.10
CA ALA A 81 9.54 7.01 11.12
C ALA A 81 10.66 6.85 12.17
N GLU A 82 11.62 7.78 12.23
CA GLU A 82 12.69 7.77 13.23
C GLU A 82 12.18 7.94 14.66
N LYS A 83 11.21 8.84 14.88
CA LYS A 83 10.55 8.96 16.18
C LYS A 83 9.87 7.65 16.59
N PHE A 84 9.08 7.08 15.68
CA PHE A 84 8.39 5.81 15.92
C PHE A 84 9.37 4.68 16.23
N LYS A 85 10.48 4.57 15.49
CA LYS A 85 11.55 3.61 15.78
C LYS A 85 12.05 3.72 17.22
N GLY A 86 12.32 4.93 17.69
CA GLY A 86 12.75 5.19 19.07
C GLY A 86 11.72 4.75 20.10
N GLU A 87 10.44 5.06 19.87
CA GLU A 87 9.34 4.70 20.78
C GLU A 87 9.16 3.19 20.92
N ILE A 88 9.38 2.42 19.85
CA ILE A 88 9.17 0.98 19.86
C ILE A 88 10.44 0.16 20.10
N ALA A 89 11.61 0.80 20.26
CA ALA A 89 12.90 0.09 20.41
C ALA A 89 12.94 -0.87 21.61
N GLY A 90 12.18 -0.59 22.66
CA GLY A 90 12.10 -1.44 23.86
C GLY A 90 11.03 -2.53 23.81
N PHE A 91 10.24 -2.63 22.74
CA PHE A 91 9.19 -3.65 22.65
C PHE A 91 9.78 -5.04 22.34
N PRO A 92 9.30 -6.10 23.01
CA PRO A 92 9.78 -7.47 22.79
C PRO A 92 9.13 -8.06 21.52
N PHE A 93 9.61 -7.71 20.35
CA PHE A 93 9.15 -8.33 19.11
C PHE A 93 9.53 -9.81 19.04
N LYS A 94 8.63 -10.61 18.49
CA LYS A 94 8.85 -12.05 18.26
C LYS A 94 8.50 -12.37 16.81
N ALA A 95 9.19 -13.34 16.25
CA ALA A 95 8.80 -13.90 14.96
C ALA A 95 7.37 -14.49 15.07
N PRO A 96 6.51 -14.27 14.05
CA PRO A 96 5.18 -14.86 14.03
C PRO A 96 5.27 -16.40 13.90
N ASN A 97 4.22 -17.11 14.28
CA ASN A 97 4.09 -18.55 14.10
C ASN A 97 3.46 -18.95 12.74
N CYS A 98 3.29 -17.99 11.87
CA CYS A 98 2.79 -18.16 10.50
C CYS A 98 3.65 -17.34 9.54
N ASP A 99 3.52 -17.59 8.26
CA ASP A 99 4.20 -16.81 7.23
C ASP A 99 3.69 -15.37 7.24
N PHE A 100 4.62 -14.42 7.24
CA PHE A 100 4.34 -13.00 7.19
C PHE A 100 4.86 -12.45 5.85
N TYR A 101 3.96 -11.86 5.07
CA TYR A 101 4.30 -11.16 3.84
C TYR A 101 4.37 -9.67 4.08
N SER A 102 5.35 -9.04 3.48
CA SER A 102 5.75 -7.67 3.79
C SER A 102 5.37 -6.72 2.65
N ASN A 103 4.56 -5.72 2.93
CA ASN A 103 4.30 -4.61 2.00
C ASN A 103 5.57 -3.84 1.61
N LEU A 104 6.56 -3.75 2.51
CA LEU A 104 7.83 -3.06 2.25
C LEU A 104 8.65 -3.77 1.18
N TYR A 105 8.72 -5.12 1.26
CA TYR A 105 9.54 -5.91 0.34
C TYR A 105 8.74 -6.59 -0.77
N GLY A 106 7.40 -6.60 -0.69
CA GLY A 106 6.54 -7.31 -1.66
C GLY A 106 6.75 -8.83 -1.66
N ARG A 107 7.14 -9.41 -0.51
CA ARG A 107 7.45 -10.84 -0.38
C ARG A 107 7.43 -11.30 1.07
N LYS A 108 7.53 -12.60 1.30
CA LYS A 108 7.68 -13.18 2.63
C LYS A 108 8.89 -12.57 3.35
N LEU A 109 8.69 -12.12 4.59
CA LEU A 109 9.75 -11.65 5.48
C LEU A 109 10.39 -12.85 6.16
N ALA A 110 11.70 -12.95 6.07
CA ALA A 110 12.46 -14.05 6.66
C ALA A 110 13.20 -13.66 7.97
N ASP A 111 13.49 -12.37 8.13
CA ASP A 111 14.26 -11.86 9.26
C ASP A 111 13.41 -10.91 10.11
N PHE A 112 13.29 -11.23 11.39
CA PHE A 112 12.54 -10.47 12.41
C PHE A 112 13.46 -9.93 13.51
N SER A 113 14.78 -9.92 13.29
CA SER A 113 15.77 -9.53 14.30
C SER A 113 15.76 -8.03 14.63
N ASP A 114 15.41 -7.16 13.65
CA ASP A 114 15.33 -5.71 13.82
C ASP A 114 13.97 -5.17 13.36
N MET A 115 12.92 -5.52 14.10
CA MET A 115 11.56 -5.04 13.82
C MET A 115 11.39 -3.52 13.97
N PRO A 116 12.03 -2.82 14.90
CA PRO A 116 11.96 -1.36 14.96
C PRO A 116 12.43 -0.68 13.68
N SER A 117 13.57 -1.08 13.13
CA SER A 117 14.05 -0.54 11.85
C SER A 117 13.17 -0.92 10.67
N TYR A 118 12.68 -2.17 10.62
CA TYR A 118 11.74 -2.65 9.60
C TYR A 118 10.45 -1.83 9.59
N LEU A 119 9.83 -1.63 10.75
CA LEU A 119 8.56 -0.90 10.86
C LEU A 119 8.74 0.60 10.56
N ALA A 120 9.86 1.20 10.96
CA ALA A 120 10.19 2.57 10.58
C ALA A 120 10.36 2.72 9.05
N ALA A 121 11.13 1.82 8.44
CA ALA A 121 11.29 1.80 6.99
C ALA A 121 9.95 1.65 6.25
N HIS A 122 9.02 0.86 6.79
CA HIS A 122 7.68 0.70 6.21
C HIS A 122 6.85 1.99 6.19
N ILE A 123 7.04 2.89 7.19
CA ILE A 123 6.34 4.19 7.26
C ILE A 123 6.75 5.11 6.11
N CYS A 124 8.04 5.09 5.71
CA CYS A 124 8.61 6.03 4.74
C CYS A 124 8.96 5.40 3.38
N SER A 125 8.50 4.16 3.13
CA SER A 125 8.76 3.45 1.87
C SER A 125 7.46 3.01 1.19
N PRO A 126 7.47 2.85 -0.15
CA PRO A 126 6.30 2.43 -0.91
C PRO A 126 5.71 1.09 -0.47
N VAL A 127 4.38 1.00 -0.47
CA VAL A 127 3.63 -0.24 -0.26
C VAL A 127 3.61 -1.05 -1.56
N LYS A 128 4.18 -2.24 -1.56
CA LYS A 128 4.31 -3.15 -2.71
C LYS A 128 3.25 -4.24 -2.68
N PHE A 129 1.97 -3.87 -2.60
CA PHE A 129 0.88 -4.82 -2.41
C PHE A 129 0.70 -5.76 -3.60
N VAL A 130 0.93 -5.31 -4.84
CA VAL A 130 0.90 -6.15 -6.04
C VAL A 130 1.97 -7.24 -5.99
N ASP A 131 3.20 -6.87 -5.60
CA ASP A 131 4.31 -7.82 -5.49
C ASP A 131 4.05 -8.83 -4.37
N GLU A 132 3.50 -8.36 -3.25
CA GLU A 132 3.10 -9.18 -2.11
C GLU A 132 2.04 -10.23 -2.51
N LEU A 133 0.98 -9.82 -3.21
CA LEU A 133 -0.05 -10.73 -3.72
C LEU A 133 0.53 -11.73 -4.73
N THR A 134 1.45 -11.28 -5.60
CA THR A 134 2.15 -12.15 -6.56
C THR A 134 2.98 -13.21 -5.82
N ALA A 135 3.68 -12.82 -4.76
CA ALA A 135 4.47 -13.75 -3.95
C ALA A 135 3.57 -14.76 -3.20
N MET A 136 2.43 -14.30 -2.65
CA MET A 136 1.44 -15.17 -2.00
C MET A 136 0.85 -16.18 -2.98
N GLN A 137 0.44 -15.73 -4.18
CA GLN A 137 -0.09 -16.60 -5.23
C GLN A 137 0.94 -17.65 -5.66
N SER A 138 2.20 -17.24 -5.84
CA SER A 138 3.31 -18.14 -6.17
C SER A 138 3.62 -19.16 -5.08
N ALA A 139 3.29 -18.84 -3.82
CA ALA A 139 3.39 -19.75 -2.67
C ALA A 139 2.18 -20.68 -2.51
N GLY A 140 1.20 -20.63 -3.42
CA GLY A 140 0.02 -21.48 -3.40
C GLY A 140 -1.09 -21.00 -2.45
N ILE A 141 -1.12 -19.72 -2.09
CA ILE A 141 -2.25 -19.16 -1.34
C ILE A 141 -3.46 -19.05 -2.25
N GLU A 142 -4.55 -19.72 -1.88
CA GLU A 142 -5.77 -19.83 -2.69
C GLU A 142 -6.93 -18.99 -2.16
N ALA A 143 -6.89 -18.58 -0.87
CA ALA A 143 -7.94 -17.79 -0.26
C ALA A 143 -7.37 -16.60 0.51
N TYR A 144 -8.07 -15.47 0.43
CA TYR A 144 -7.70 -14.21 1.09
C TYR A 144 -8.85 -13.76 1.99
N VAL A 145 -8.56 -13.47 3.24
CA VAL A 145 -9.56 -13.02 4.21
C VAL A 145 -9.11 -11.70 4.83
N GLU A 146 -9.79 -10.61 4.48
CA GLU A 146 -9.59 -9.31 5.11
C GLU A 146 -10.31 -9.28 6.47
N LEU A 147 -9.57 -9.00 7.53
CA LEU A 147 -10.11 -8.90 8.89
C LEU A 147 -10.14 -7.42 9.32
N GLY A 148 -11.33 -6.91 9.64
CA GLY A 148 -11.52 -5.55 10.11
C GLY A 148 -12.65 -4.81 9.39
N PRO A 149 -12.86 -3.52 9.70
CA PRO A 149 -13.95 -2.73 9.13
C PRO A 149 -13.73 -2.47 7.64
N GLY A 150 -14.77 -2.69 6.85
CA GLY A 150 -14.77 -2.45 5.41
C GLY A 150 -14.22 -3.63 4.59
N LYS A 151 -13.94 -3.36 3.31
CA LYS A 151 -13.57 -4.37 2.30
C LYS A 151 -12.61 -3.83 1.24
N VAL A 152 -11.72 -2.94 1.62
CA VAL A 152 -10.79 -2.26 0.70
C VAL A 152 -9.78 -3.24 0.12
N LEU A 153 -9.13 -4.04 0.99
CA LEU A 153 -8.13 -5.02 0.57
C LEU A 153 -8.76 -6.14 -0.25
N THR A 154 -9.93 -6.62 0.15
CA THR A 154 -10.74 -7.58 -0.64
C THR A 154 -11.01 -7.06 -2.06
N GLY A 155 -11.32 -5.76 -2.17
CA GLY A 155 -11.51 -5.10 -3.46
C GLY A 155 -10.22 -5.02 -4.29
N LEU A 156 -9.07 -4.80 -3.66
CA LEU A 156 -7.77 -4.77 -4.32
C LEU A 156 -7.33 -6.16 -4.79
N VAL A 157 -7.50 -7.19 -3.96
CA VAL A 157 -7.25 -8.59 -4.33
C VAL A 157 -8.07 -8.97 -5.58
N LYS A 158 -9.37 -8.64 -5.62
CA LYS A 158 -10.23 -8.90 -6.79
C LYS A 158 -9.86 -8.09 -8.04
N LYS A 159 -9.19 -6.94 -7.88
CA LYS A 159 -8.63 -6.19 -9.02
C LYS A 159 -7.30 -6.78 -9.49
N PHE A 160 -6.53 -7.38 -8.59
CA PHE A 160 -5.31 -8.11 -8.92
C PHE A 160 -5.64 -9.41 -9.66
N ASP A 161 -6.56 -10.21 -9.11
CA ASP A 161 -7.06 -11.44 -9.71
C ASP A 161 -8.59 -11.53 -9.55
N ARG A 162 -9.33 -11.49 -10.68
CA ARG A 162 -10.79 -11.55 -10.67
C ARG A 162 -11.33 -12.91 -10.21
N GLY A 163 -10.53 -13.96 -10.35
CA GLY A 163 -10.85 -15.30 -9.92
C GLY A 163 -10.51 -15.59 -8.46
N ALA A 164 -9.81 -14.67 -7.78
CA ALA A 164 -9.37 -14.87 -6.42
C ALA A 164 -10.53 -15.12 -5.44
N ASN A 165 -10.40 -16.13 -4.60
CA ASN A 165 -11.30 -16.39 -3.48
C ASN A 165 -10.98 -15.37 -2.36
N ALA A 166 -11.57 -14.18 -2.46
CA ALA A 166 -11.33 -13.09 -1.53
C ALA A 166 -12.61 -12.68 -0.80
N MET A 167 -12.56 -12.64 0.52
CA MET A 167 -13.66 -12.32 1.41
C MET A 167 -13.24 -11.38 2.52
N HIS A 168 -14.18 -10.79 3.26
CA HIS A 168 -13.92 -9.93 4.41
C HIS A 168 -14.76 -10.34 5.60
N ILE A 169 -14.24 -10.06 6.78
CA ILE A 169 -14.90 -10.30 8.07
C ILE A 169 -14.84 -9.02 8.89
N GLU A 170 -15.99 -8.34 9.02
CA GLU A 170 -16.14 -7.12 9.81
C GLU A 170 -17.22 -7.25 10.92
N ASN A 171 -18.03 -8.30 10.85
CA ASN A 171 -19.12 -8.57 11.81
C ASN A 171 -19.50 -10.07 11.77
N ALA A 172 -20.46 -10.47 12.64
CA ALA A 172 -20.88 -11.87 12.78
C ALA A 172 -21.43 -12.43 11.45
N GLU A 173 -22.21 -11.65 10.70
CA GLU A 173 -22.79 -12.11 9.42
C GLU A 173 -21.72 -12.42 8.38
N THR A 174 -20.72 -11.54 8.24
CA THR A 174 -19.61 -11.75 7.30
C THR A 174 -18.68 -12.86 7.76
N LEU A 175 -18.53 -13.10 9.06
CA LEU A 175 -17.82 -14.27 9.61
C LEU A 175 -18.50 -15.57 9.20
N GLU A 176 -19.81 -15.68 9.38
CA GLU A 176 -20.57 -16.88 9.00
C GLU A 176 -20.45 -17.17 7.49
N LYS A 177 -20.55 -16.13 6.65
CA LYS A 177 -20.35 -16.25 5.20
C LYS A 177 -18.95 -16.74 4.84
N ALA A 178 -17.92 -16.18 5.47
CA ALA A 178 -16.54 -16.58 5.22
C ALA A 178 -16.28 -18.03 5.66
N LEU A 179 -16.78 -18.43 6.83
CA LEU A 179 -16.66 -19.80 7.32
C LEU A 179 -17.37 -20.81 6.41
N ALA A 180 -18.53 -20.45 5.86
CA ALA A 180 -19.25 -21.30 4.90
C ALA A 180 -18.44 -21.46 3.60
N ALA A 181 -17.85 -20.38 3.09
CA ALA A 181 -17.04 -20.39 1.86
C ALA A 181 -15.72 -21.17 2.01
N LEU A 182 -15.13 -21.22 3.22
CA LEU A 182 -13.88 -21.95 3.47
C LEU A 182 -14.08 -23.44 3.77
N LYS A 183 -15.31 -23.88 4.07
CA LYS A 183 -15.63 -25.28 4.37
C LYS A 183 -16.14 -26.07 3.15
N GLY A 184 -16.55 -25.40 2.09
CA GLY A 184 -17.02 -26.00 0.85
C GLY A 184 -15.90 -26.25 -0.12
#